data_aba2b3a1f6bc2ea7b8ac572a21edf1a2
#
_entry.id   aba2b3a1f6bc2ea7b8ac572a21edf1a2
#
_cell.length_a   1.000
_cell.length_b   1.000
_cell.length_c   1.000
_cell.angle_alpha   90.00
_cell.angle_beta   90.00
_cell.angle_gamma   90.00
#
_symmetry.space_group_name_H-M   'P 1'
#
loop_
_entity.id
_entity.type
_entity.pdbx_description
1 polymer ?
#
loop_
_entity_poly.entity_id
_entity_poly.type
_entity_poly.pdbx_seq_one_letter_code
_entity_poly.pdbx_strand_id
1 'polypeptide(L)'
;VPTLRALQADGRVRYSGITHYRADAHAELERVLGAEKFDWVQVNYSLAEPEAAARLLPLCQDKGIAVMVNRPFADGALFARARGKPLPPWATEVGCASWGQFFLRWIASHPAVTCVIPATSKPQHMIDNAAAGRAPLPDAKQRERMRAYWESL
;
A
#
# COMPACT_ATOMS: atom_id res chain seq x y z
N VAL A 1 -19.69 15.22 -1.86
CA VAL A 1 -20.33 14.01 -1.29
C VAL A 1 -21.76 13.84 -1.79
N PRO A 2 -22.68 14.84 -1.75
CA PRO A 2 -24.08 14.62 -2.15
C PRO A 2 -24.25 14.03 -3.56
N THR A 3 -23.55 14.56 -4.56
CA THR A 3 -23.57 14.06 -5.95
C THR A 3 -23.18 12.58 -6.05
N LEU A 4 -22.13 12.14 -5.31
CA LEU A 4 -21.73 10.74 -5.29
C LEU A 4 -22.82 9.84 -4.70
N ARG A 5 -23.49 10.31 -3.64
CA ARG A 5 -24.61 9.57 -3.04
C ARG A 5 -25.79 9.43 -3.98
N ALA A 6 -26.14 10.50 -4.73
CA ALA A 6 -27.17 10.43 -5.76
C ALA A 6 -26.81 9.42 -6.86
N LEU A 7 -25.58 9.44 -7.35
CA LEU A 7 -25.11 8.47 -8.36
C LEU A 7 -25.12 7.02 -7.85
N GLN A 8 -24.85 6.80 -6.57
CA GLN A 8 -24.96 5.47 -5.95
C GLN A 8 -26.43 5.03 -5.84
N ALA A 9 -27.32 5.94 -5.41
CA ALA A 9 -28.76 5.66 -5.33
C ALA A 9 -29.37 5.33 -6.70
N ASP A 10 -28.90 6.01 -7.76
CA ASP A 10 -29.32 5.75 -9.16
C ASP A 10 -28.68 4.48 -9.76
N GLY A 11 -27.81 3.75 -9.01
CA GLY A 11 -27.12 2.56 -9.50
C GLY A 11 -26.05 2.83 -10.57
N ARG A 12 -25.70 4.09 -10.82
CA ARG A 12 -24.68 4.51 -11.81
C ARG A 12 -23.25 4.29 -11.30
N VAL A 13 -23.07 4.30 -9.98
CA VAL A 13 -21.80 4.03 -9.29
C VAL A 13 -22.08 3.05 -8.16
N ARG A 14 -21.31 1.98 -8.05
CA ARG A 14 -21.45 0.99 -6.97
C ARG A 14 -20.76 1.41 -5.69
N TYR A 15 -19.54 1.90 -5.80
CA TYR A 15 -18.67 2.23 -4.67
C TYR A 15 -18.12 3.64 -4.82
N SER A 16 -17.87 4.29 -3.69
CA SER A 16 -17.26 5.62 -3.63
C SER A 16 -16.05 5.63 -2.72
N GLY A 17 -15.10 6.49 -3.00
CA GLY A 17 -13.89 6.61 -2.20
C GLY A 17 -13.27 7.99 -2.28
N ILE A 18 -12.27 8.19 -1.44
CA ILE A 18 -11.44 9.40 -1.44
C ILE A 18 -9.97 9.02 -1.64
N THR A 19 -9.18 9.97 -2.10
CA THR A 19 -7.77 9.73 -2.38
C THR A 19 -6.89 10.87 -1.91
N HIS A 20 -5.71 10.53 -1.43
CA HIS A 20 -4.58 11.43 -1.28
C HIS A 20 -3.27 10.67 -1.44
N TYR A 21 -2.17 11.38 -1.65
CA TYR A 21 -0.85 10.79 -1.91
C TYR A 21 0.27 11.34 -1.01
N ARG A 22 -0.07 12.13 0.01
CA ARG A 22 0.89 12.76 0.93
C ARG A 22 0.56 12.43 2.38
N ALA A 23 1.60 12.21 3.18
CA ALA A 23 1.46 11.86 4.60
C ALA A 23 0.83 13.00 5.43
N ASP A 24 1.09 14.27 5.07
CA ASP A 24 0.51 15.43 5.76
C ASP A 24 -1.03 15.54 5.62
N ALA A 25 -1.62 14.84 4.66
CA ALA A 25 -3.07 14.78 4.49
C ALA A 25 -3.75 13.65 5.27
N HIS A 26 -3.01 12.76 5.92
CA HIS A 26 -3.60 11.60 6.61
C HIS A 26 -4.60 12.02 7.69
N ALA A 27 -4.30 13.07 8.47
CA ALA A 27 -5.23 13.56 9.50
C ALA A 27 -6.56 14.05 8.90
N GLU A 28 -6.53 14.70 7.74
CA GLU A 28 -7.75 15.12 7.04
C GLU A 28 -8.51 13.92 6.48
N LEU A 29 -7.81 12.93 5.91
CA LEU A 29 -8.45 11.67 5.48
C LEU A 29 -9.14 10.96 6.65
N GLU A 30 -8.46 10.85 7.80
CA GLU A 30 -9.03 10.26 9.02
C GLU A 30 -10.31 10.99 9.45
N ARG A 31 -10.29 12.32 9.44
CA ARG A 31 -11.46 13.14 9.80
C ARG A 31 -12.62 12.89 8.85
N VAL A 32 -12.36 12.86 7.55
CA VAL A 32 -13.40 12.64 6.51
C VAL A 32 -13.94 11.21 6.58
N LEU A 33 -13.08 10.19 6.67
CA LEU A 33 -13.48 8.78 6.80
C LEU A 33 -14.17 8.51 8.15
N GLY A 34 -13.88 9.31 9.17
CA GLY A 34 -14.57 9.27 10.46
C GLY A 34 -16.01 9.75 10.36
N ALA A 35 -16.24 10.84 9.60
CA ALA A 35 -17.52 11.53 9.49
C ALA A 35 -18.42 11.00 8.37
N GLU A 36 -17.83 10.48 7.28
CA GLU A 36 -18.55 10.09 6.07
C GLU A 36 -18.35 8.60 5.78
N LYS A 37 -19.36 7.98 5.18
CA LYS A 37 -19.28 6.59 4.75
C LYS A 37 -18.66 6.50 3.35
N PHE A 38 -17.47 5.93 3.24
CA PHE A 38 -16.82 5.58 1.99
C PHE A 38 -16.50 4.10 1.93
N ASP A 39 -16.47 3.53 0.73
CA ASP A 39 -16.13 2.13 0.51
C ASP A 39 -14.63 1.94 0.34
N TRP A 40 -13.93 2.99 -0.17
CA TRP A 40 -12.51 2.95 -0.51
C TRP A 40 -11.77 4.19 -0.05
N VAL A 41 -10.50 4.00 0.29
CA VAL A 41 -9.51 5.08 0.35
C VAL A 41 -8.29 4.69 -0.48
N GLN A 42 -7.75 5.65 -1.24
CA GLN A 42 -6.44 5.51 -1.86
C GLN A 42 -5.45 6.41 -1.12
N VAL A 43 -4.34 5.84 -0.67
CA VAL A 43 -3.37 6.52 0.20
C VAL A 43 -1.94 6.06 -0.08
N ASN A 44 -0.97 6.94 0.15
CA ASN A 44 0.45 6.57 0.10
C ASN A 44 0.81 5.71 1.32
N TYR A 45 1.55 4.64 1.06
CA TYR A 45 2.10 3.76 2.09
C TYR A 45 3.27 2.96 1.53
N SER A 46 4.41 3.03 2.19
CA SER A 46 5.63 2.33 1.77
C SER A 46 6.63 2.23 2.93
N LEU A 47 7.74 1.53 2.72
CA LEU A 47 8.86 1.51 3.67
C LEU A 47 9.53 2.88 3.87
N ALA A 48 9.37 3.81 2.93
CA ALA A 48 9.84 5.18 3.07
C ALA A 48 8.80 6.13 3.69
N GLU A 49 7.51 5.79 3.56
CA GLU A 49 6.37 6.59 4.04
C GLU A 49 5.42 5.68 4.83
N PRO A 50 5.79 5.23 6.05
CA PRO A 50 5.02 4.26 6.81
C PRO A 50 3.90 4.86 7.67
N GLU A 51 3.71 6.17 7.69
CA GLU A 51 2.90 6.92 8.66
C GLU A 51 1.42 6.49 8.67
N ALA A 52 0.88 6.06 7.53
CA ALA A 52 -0.50 5.58 7.44
C ALA A 52 -0.79 4.42 8.41
N ALA A 53 0.23 3.59 8.72
CA ALA A 53 0.07 2.45 9.62
C ALA A 53 -0.20 2.84 11.08
N ALA A 54 0.10 4.08 11.48
CA ALA A 54 -0.09 4.51 12.86
C ALA A 54 -1.58 4.66 13.24
N ARG A 55 -2.40 5.19 12.32
CA ARG A 55 -3.80 5.52 12.62
C ARG A 55 -4.75 5.24 11.44
N LEU A 56 -4.40 5.69 10.23
CA LEU A 56 -5.29 5.65 9.07
C LEU A 56 -5.63 4.21 8.64
N LEU A 57 -4.62 3.33 8.54
CA LEU A 57 -4.85 1.94 8.18
C LEU A 57 -5.66 1.18 9.26
N PRO A 58 -5.38 1.30 10.57
CA PRO A 58 -6.26 0.76 11.61
C PRO A 58 -7.70 1.27 11.52
N LEU A 59 -7.90 2.57 11.32
CA LEU A 59 -9.24 3.16 11.14
C LEU A 59 -9.98 2.53 9.95
N CYS A 60 -9.30 2.33 8.83
CA CYS A 60 -9.89 1.70 7.65
C CYS A 60 -10.29 0.24 7.93
N GLN A 61 -9.44 -0.51 8.64
CA GLN A 61 -9.72 -1.89 9.03
C GLN A 61 -10.95 -1.98 9.95
N ASP A 62 -11.02 -1.13 10.97
CA ASP A 62 -12.14 -1.10 11.92
C ASP A 62 -13.46 -0.75 11.25
N LYS A 63 -13.43 0.11 10.23
CA LYS A 63 -14.62 0.55 9.48
C LYS A 63 -14.95 -0.32 8.26
N GLY A 64 -14.14 -1.31 7.93
CA GLY A 64 -14.31 -2.14 6.74
C GLY A 64 -14.12 -1.37 5.43
N ILE A 65 -13.28 -0.32 5.45
CA ILE A 65 -12.95 0.49 4.27
C ILE A 65 -11.79 -0.18 3.54
N ALA A 66 -11.97 -0.46 2.25
CA ALA A 66 -10.92 -1.02 1.42
C ALA A 66 -9.80 0.00 1.16
N VAL A 67 -8.55 -0.45 1.27
CA VAL A 67 -7.37 0.40 1.10
C VAL A 67 -6.62 0.05 -0.17
N MET A 68 -6.50 1.06 -1.05
CA MET A 68 -5.65 1.01 -2.24
C MET A 68 -4.38 1.83 -1.98
N VAL A 69 -3.22 1.20 -2.08
CA VAL A 69 -1.94 1.90 -1.84
C VAL A 69 -1.38 2.45 -3.13
N ASN A 70 -1.22 3.78 -3.19
CA ASN A 70 -0.49 4.47 -4.24
C ASN A 70 0.98 4.75 -3.82
N ARG A 71 1.81 5.20 -4.76
CA ARG A 71 3.23 5.52 -4.55
C ARG A 71 4.02 4.43 -3.78
N PRO A 72 3.84 3.13 -4.09
CA PRO A 72 4.44 2.05 -3.30
C PRO A 72 5.97 2.07 -3.30
N PHE A 73 6.58 2.79 -4.24
CA PHE A 73 8.03 2.94 -4.38
C PHE A 73 8.53 4.34 -4.00
N ALA A 74 7.68 5.19 -3.41
CA ALA A 74 8.00 6.58 -3.05
C ALA A 74 8.69 7.32 -4.21
N ASP A 75 8.04 7.32 -5.40
CA ASP A 75 8.54 7.92 -6.65
C ASP A 75 9.97 7.47 -7.04
N GLY A 76 10.33 6.24 -6.67
CA GLY A 76 11.64 5.66 -6.95
C GLY A 76 12.69 5.84 -5.86
N ALA A 77 12.40 6.55 -4.78
CA ALA A 77 13.34 6.77 -3.67
C ALA A 77 13.78 5.45 -3.02
N LEU A 78 12.89 4.46 -2.91
CA LEU A 78 13.25 3.14 -2.41
C LEU A 78 14.29 2.45 -3.28
N PHE A 79 14.15 2.51 -4.59
CA PHE A 79 15.16 1.93 -5.51
C PHE A 79 16.47 2.70 -5.49
N ALA A 80 16.43 4.03 -5.35
CA ALA A 80 17.63 4.84 -5.23
C ALA A 80 18.44 4.45 -3.98
N ARG A 81 17.80 4.24 -2.84
CA ARG A 81 18.44 3.78 -1.59
C ARG A 81 18.94 2.33 -1.67
N ALA A 82 18.23 1.44 -2.37
CA ALA A 82 18.60 0.05 -2.55
C ALA A 82 19.70 -0.17 -3.61
N ARG A 83 20.09 0.87 -4.35
CA ARG A 83 21.05 0.74 -5.47
C ARG A 83 22.37 0.15 -5.01
N GLY A 84 22.83 -0.91 -5.70
CA GLY A 84 24.08 -1.60 -5.39
C GLY A 84 24.04 -2.46 -4.14
N LYS A 85 22.90 -2.55 -3.45
CA LYS A 85 22.74 -3.39 -2.27
C LYS A 85 22.07 -4.71 -2.65
N PRO A 86 22.55 -5.86 -2.14
CA PRO A 86 21.90 -7.15 -2.37
C PRO A 86 20.59 -7.23 -1.60
N LEU A 87 19.67 -8.07 -2.07
CA LEU A 87 18.57 -8.53 -1.24
C LEU A 87 19.10 -9.28 -0.02
N PRO A 88 18.37 -9.30 1.11
CA PRO A 88 18.76 -10.12 2.24
C PRO A 88 18.83 -11.60 1.83
N PRO A 89 19.79 -12.40 2.40
CA PRO A 89 19.94 -13.81 2.05
C PRO A 89 18.65 -14.64 2.22
N TRP A 90 17.76 -14.19 3.08
CA TRP A 90 16.47 -14.81 3.37
C TRP A 90 15.30 -14.25 2.52
N ALA A 91 15.56 -13.41 1.52
CA ALA A 91 14.49 -12.82 0.69
C ALA A 91 13.58 -13.86 0.04
N THR A 92 14.15 -15.03 -0.32
CA THR A 92 13.37 -16.15 -0.90
C THR A 92 12.40 -16.78 0.10
N GLU A 93 12.69 -16.74 1.41
CA GLU A 93 11.78 -17.23 2.46
C GLU A 93 10.46 -16.42 2.49
N VAL A 94 10.53 -15.15 2.09
CA VAL A 94 9.38 -14.25 1.97
C VAL A 94 8.92 -14.07 0.52
N GLY A 95 9.38 -14.93 -0.39
CA GLY A 95 8.98 -14.97 -1.79
C GLY A 95 9.45 -13.79 -2.64
N CYS A 96 10.59 -13.17 -2.31
CA CYS A 96 11.13 -12.03 -3.02
C CYS A 96 12.33 -12.41 -3.89
N ALA A 97 12.26 -12.13 -5.19
CA ALA A 97 13.35 -12.27 -6.15
C ALA A 97 13.92 -10.91 -6.60
N SER A 98 13.27 -9.81 -6.25
CA SER A 98 13.68 -8.45 -6.59
C SER A 98 13.37 -7.47 -5.46
N TRP A 99 14.00 -6.30 -5.47
CA TRP A 99 13.65 -5.20 -4.58
C TRP A 99 12.22 -4.72 -4.80
N GLY A 100 11.72 -4.73 -6.04
CA GLY A 100 10.33 -4.40 -6.33
C GLY A 100 9.36 -5.32 -5.60
N GLN A 101 9.59 -6.64 -5.68
CA GLN A 101 8.80 -7.62 -4.93
C GLN A 101 8.93 -7.45 -3.42
N PHE A 102 10.13 -7.16 -2.91
CA PHE A 102 10.35 -6.93 -1.49
C PHE A 102 9.47 -5.77 -0.97
N PHE A 103 9.49 -4.64 -1.65
CA PHE A 103 8.68 -3.47 -1.27
C PHE A 103 7.18 -3.75 -1.36
N LEU A 104 6.73 -4.34 -2.47
CA LEU A 104 5.31 -4.61 -2.68
C LEU A 104 4.76 -5.65 -1.72
N ARG A 105 5.52 -6.73 -1.44
CA ARG A 105 5.10 -7.77 -0.50
C ARG A 105 5.00 -7.25 0.93
N TRP A 106 5.92 -6.37 1.34
CA TRP A 106 5.83 -5.71 2.64
C TRP A 106 4.56 -4.86 2.76
N ILE A 107 4.18 -4.13 1.71
CA ILE A 107 2.94 -3.34 1.70
C ILE A 107 1.72 -4.26 1.70
N ALA A 108 1.66 -5.19 0.75
CA ALA A 108 0.50 -6.07 0.56
C ALA A 108 0.23 -7.01 1.75
N SER A 109 1.25 -7.28 2.56
CA SER A 109 1.10 -8.09 3.78
C SER A 109 0.51 -7.34 4.98
N HIS A 110 0.26 -6.04 4.86
CA HIS A 110 -0.45 -5.31 5.92
C HIS A 110 -1.94 -5.67 5.92
N PRO A 111 -2.53 -6.09 7.06
CA PRO A 111 -3.89 -6.64 7.09
C PRO A 111 -4.98 -5.67 6.60
N ALA A 112 -4.76 -4.36 6.73
CA ALA A 112 -5.69 -3.34 6.24
C ALA A 112 -5.56 -3.07 4.73
N VAL A 113 -4.49 -3.52 4.05
CA VAL A 113 -4.27 -3.23 2.63
C VAL A 113 -5.04 -4.19 1.75
N THR A 114 -5.86 -3.66 0.86
CA THR A 114 -6.65 -4.44 -0.10
C THR A 114 -5.87 -4.68 -1.39
N CYS A 115 -5.24 -3.63 -1.92
CA CYS A 115 -4.44 -3.71 -3.14
C CYS A 115 -3.38 -2.61 -3.22
N VAL A 116 -2.40 -2.83 -4.09
CA VAL A 116 -1.30 -1.90 -4.36
C VAL A 116 -1.28 -1.59 -5.85
N ILE A 117 -1.07 -0.31 -6.23
CA ILE A 117 -1.06 0.13 -7.63
C ILE A 117 0.32 0.61 -8.09
N PRO A 118 1.29 -0.29 -8.32
CA PRO A 118 2.61 0.06 -8.83
C PRO A 118 2.51 0.39 -10.33
N ALA A 119 2.66 1.66 -10.68
CA ALA A 119 2.65 2.07 -12.08
C ALA A 119 4.00 1.80 -12.75
N THR A 120 3.98 1.34 -14.00
CA THR A 120 5.17 1.16 -14.83
C THR A 120 4.82 1.20 -16.31
N SER A 121 5.75 1.69 -17.13
CA SER A 121 5.68 1.63 -18.61
C SER A 121 6.41 0.42 -19.19
N LYS A 122 7.10 -0.38 -18.36
CA LYS A 122 7.92 -1.51 -18.83
C LYS A 122 7.21 -2.84 -18.53
N PRO A 123 6.93 -3.68 -19.55
CA PRO A 123 6.25 -4.97 -19.38
C PRO A 123 6.94 -5.90 -18.36
N GLN A 124 8.29 -5.97 -18.39
CA GLN A 124 9.03 -6.79 -17.44
C GLN A 124 8.85 -6.34 -15.99
N HIS A 125 8.72 -5.04 -15.72
CA HIS A 125 8.42 -4.56 -14.37
C HIS A 125 6.99 -4.89 -13.95
N MET A 126 6.03 -4.91 -14.89
CA MET A 126 4.67 -5.35 -14.59
C MET A 126 4.63 -6.82 -14.20
N ILE A 127 5.36 -7.68 -14.89
CA ILE A 127 5.48 -9.11 -14.57
C ILE A 127 6.09 -9.29 -13.18
N ASP A 128 7.16 -8.56 -12.88
CA ASP A 128 7.82 -8.59 -11.57
C ASP A 128 6.89 -8.09 -10.44
N ASN A 129 6.22 -6.98 -10.66
CA ASN A 129 5.25 -6.43 -9.71
C ASN A 129 4.08 -7.38 -9.46
N ALA A 130 3.54 -8.00 -10.50
CA ALA A 130 2.43 -8.96 -10.38
C ALA A 130 2.85 -10.22 -9.60
N ALA A 131 4.10 -10.64 -9.71
CA ALA A 131 4.63 -11.77 -8.94
C ALA A 131 4.63 -11.50 -7.42
N ALA A 132 4.74 -10.24 -6.99
CA ALA A 132 4.68 -9.86 -5.58
C ALA A 132 3.32 -10.18 -4.93
N GLY A 133 2.23 -10.19 -5.70
CA GLY A 133 0.88 -10.48 -5.19
C GLY A 133 0.57 -11.96 -4.98
N ARG A 134 1.48 -12.88 -5.32
CA ARG A 134 1.26 -14.32 -5.17
C ARG A 134 1.36 -14.73 -3.70
N ALA A 135 0.40 -15.54 -3.26
CA ALA A 135 0.40 -16.12 -1.90
C ALA A 135 1.50 -17.19 -1.73
N PRO A 136 1.97 -17.45 -0.50
CA PRO A 136 1.61 -16.74 0.72
C PRO A 136 2.33 -15.37 0.81
N LEU A 137 1.66 -14.40 1.43
CA LEU A 137 2.28 -13.11 1.78
C LEU A 137 3.05 -13.25 3.11
N PRO A 138 4.05 -12.37 3.36
CA PRO A 138 4.76 -12.32 4.64
C PRO A 138 3.81 -12.19 5.83
N ASP A 139 4.06 -12.94 6.89
CA ASP A 139 3.38 -12.77 8.17
C ASP A 139 3.90 -11.53 8.94
N ALA A 140 3.31 -11.25 10.10
CA ALA A 140 3.67 -10.08 10.91
C ALA A 140 5.16 -10.08 11.34
N LYS A 141 5.72 -11.26 11.68
CA LYS A 141 7.11 -11.40 12.08
C LYS A 141 8.06 -11.22 10.91
N GLN A 142 7.72 -11.81 9.76
CA GLN A 142 8.48 -11.65 8.52
C GLN A 142 8.44 -10.20 8.04
N ARG A 143 7.28 -9.56 8.13
CA ARG A 143 7.10 -8.15 7.77
C ARG A 143 7.96 -7.23 8.64
N GLU A 144 8.02 -7.48 9.94
CA GLU A 144 8.91 -6.73 10.86
C GLU A 144 10.39 -6.96 10.54
N ARG A 145 10.79 -8.21 10.23
CA ARG A 145 12.15 -8.54 9.78
C ARG A 145 12.51 -7.80 8.48
N MET A 146 11.57 -7.67 7.56
CA MET A 146 11.74 -6.90 6.32
C MET A 146 11.96 -5.41 6.62
N ARG A 147 11.17 -4.82 7.53
CA ARG A 147 11.30 -3.42 7.95
C ARG A 147 12.66 -3.17 8.59
N ALA A 148 13.03 -3.99 9.59
CA ALA A 148 14.30 -3.86 10.29
C ALA A 148 15.51 -3.96 9.34
N TYR A 149 15.46 -4.89 8.37
CA TYR A 149 16.52 -4.98 7.36
C TYR A 149 16.58 -3.71 6.50
N TRP A 150 15.46 -3.21 6.03
CA TRP A 150 15.40 -1.97 5.26
C TRP A 150 15.97 -0.76 6.03
N GLU A 151 15.66 -0.65 7.32
CA GLU A 151 16.17 0.43 8.18
C GLU A 151 17.67 0.35 8.40
N SER A 152 18.24 -0.85 8.36
CA SER A 152 19.71 -1.08 8.53
C SER A 152 20.54 -0.74 7.29
N LEU A 153 19.93 -0.49 6.13
CA LEU A 153 20.60 -0.13 4.87
C LEU A 153 20.98 1.35 4.82
#